data_ca3709a46a0d08a6834ddb7253f8a23c
#
_entry.id   ca3709a46a0d08a6834ddb7253f8a23c
#
_cell.length_a   1.000
_cell.length_b   1.000
_cell.length_c   1.000
_cell.angle_alpha   90.00
_cell.angle_beta   90.00
_cell.angle_gamma   90.00
#
_symmetry.space_group_name_H-M   'P 1'
#
loop_
_entity.id
_entity.type
_entity.pdbx_description
1 polymer ?
#
loop_
_entity_poly.entity_id
_entity_poly.type
_entity_poly.pdbx_seq_one_letter_code
_entity_poly.pdbx_strand_id
1 'polypeptide(L)'
;KSLGVATLIDGSQGAVHMPVDVQEIGCDFYPITGHKLCGPTGSGAIFVSAERMAEMRPFLGGGDMIKEVHRDSITYNDAPMRFEAGTPGIVQTIGFGVALNYMMKIGLKNIADYEAGLKDYADKKLTALNWLKLQGQPNEKGAIFSFTMENAGHAHDISTILDKKGVAVR
;
A
#
# COMPACT_ATOMS: atom_id res chain seq x y z
N LYS A 1 2.49 -16.72 -12.08
CA LYS A 1 3.56 -17.74 -11.89
C LYS A 1 3.52 -18.87 -12.93
N SER A 2 2.36 -19.35 -13.36
CA SER A 2 2.27 -20.44 -14.36
C SER A 2 2.99 -20.15 -15.68
N LEU A 3 3.21 -18.90 -16.02
CA LEU A 3 3.91 -18.44 -17.23
C LEU A 3 5.37 -18.06 -16.99
N GLY A 4 5.91 -18.30 -15.80
CA GLY A 4 7.29 -17.90 -15.46
C GLY A 4 7.52 -16.38 -15.34
N VAL A 5 6.46 -15.58 -15.34
CA VAL A 5 6.54 -14.12 -15.23
C VAL A 5 6.56 -13.70 -13.76
N ALA A 6 7.50 -12.80 -13.41
CA ALA A 6 7.54 -12.19 -12.08
C ALA A 6 6.31 -11.30 -11.85
N THR A 7 5.75 -11.38 -10.64
CA THR A 7 4.53 -10.65 -10.25
C THR A 7 4.80 -9.68 -9.12
N LEU A 8 4.44 -8.41 -9.33
CA LEU A 8 4.43 -7.40 -8.29
C LEU A 8 2.99 -6.93 -8.07
N ILE A 9 2.57 -6.95 -6.81
CA ILE A 9 1.25 -6.44 -6.39
C ILE A 9 1.48 -5.28 -5.43
N ASP A 10 1.05 -4.09 -5.83
CA ASP A 10 1.13 -2.91 -4.95
C ASP A 10 0.13 -3.04 -3.80
N GLY A 11 0.67 -3.33 -2.62
CA GLY A 11 -0.08 -3.49 -1.38
C GLY A 11 -0.32 -2.20 -0.60
N SER A 12 0.07 -1.04 -1.14
CA SER A 12 0.02 0.23 -0.40
C SER A 12 -1.37 0.63 0.08
N GLN A 13 -2.41 0.19 -0.59
CA GLN A 13 -3.80 0.32 -0.13
C GLN A 13 -4.30 -0.98 0.50
N GLY A 14 -4.08 -2.13 -0.14
CA GLY A 14 -4.61 -3.42 0.33
C GLY A 14 -4.23 -3.74 1.77
N ALA A 15 -2.97 -3.53 2.15
CA ALA A 15 -2.48 -3.82 3.49
C ALA A 15 -3.12 -2.97 4.61
N VAL A 16 -3.76 -1.86 4.27
CA VAL A 16 -4.46 -0.98 5.24
C VAL A 16 -5.85 -1.52 5.56
N HIS A 17 -6.54 -2.06 4.55
CA HIS A 17 -7.97 -2.30 4.57
C HIS A 17 -8.37 -3.77 4.76
N MET A 18 -7.43 -4.70 4.59
CA MET A 18 -7.72 -6.13 4.68
C MET A 18 -6.54 -6.94 5.21
N PRO A 19 -6.78 -8.11 5.80
CA PRO A 19 -5.72 -9.09 6.06
C PRO A 19 -5.03 -9.49 4.75
N VAL A 20 -3.71 -9.56 4.79
CA VAL A 20 -2.87 -9.92 3.65
C VAL A 20 -1.98 -11.09 4.02
N ASP A 21 -2.03 -12.16 3.24
CA ASP A 21 -1.07 -13.24 3.27
C ASP A 21 -0.36 -13.33 1.91
N VAL A 22 0.91 -12.91 1.88
CA VAL A 22 1.71 -12.89 0.65
C VAL A 22 2.01 -14.30 0.11
N GLN A 23 1.95 -15.33 0.96
CA GLN A 23 2.13 -16.71 0.54
C GLN A 23 0.89 -17.23 -0.17
N GLU A 24 -0.31 -16.93 0.35
CA GLU A 24 -1.59 -17.26 -0.28
C GLU A 24 -1.75 -16.53 -1.62
N ILE A 25 -1.42 -15.23 -1.66
CA ILE A 25 -1.40 -14.44 -2.90
C ILE A 25 -0.40 -15.01 -3.90
N GLY A 26 0.73 -15.54 -3.43
CA GLY A 26 1.76 -16.15 -4.25
C GLY A 26 2.52 -15.15 -5.13
N CYS A 27 2.55 -13.87 -4.79
CA CYS A 27 3.31 -12.86 -5.52
C CYS A 27 4.82 -12.96 -5.26
N ASP A 28 5.61 -12.36 -6.14
CA ASP A 28 7.07 -12.25 -5.97
C ASP A 28 7.47 -10.99 -5.21
N PHE A 29 6.67 -9.91 -5.36
CA PHE A 29 6.92 -8.61 -4.73
C PHE A 29 5.61 -8.05 -4.17
N TYR A 30 5.66 -7.50 -2.94
CA TYR A 30 4.53 -6.84 -2.30
C TYR A 30 5.00 -5.63 -1.49
N PRO A 31 5.05 -4.42 -2.08
CA PRO A 31 5.38 -3.20 -1.37
C PRO A 31 4.22 -2.70 -0.51
N ILE A 32 4.55 -2.11 0.65
CA ILE A 32 3.65 -1.40 1.55
C ILE A 32 4.28 -0.06 1.96
N THR A 33 3.45 0.91 2.29
CA THR A 33 3.91 2.25 2.67
C THR A 33 3.43 2.65 4.06
N GLY A 34 4.37 3.20 4.86
CA GLY A 34 4.12 3.51 6.27
C GLY A 34 3.02 4.55 6.49
N HIS A 35 3.01 5.63 5.69
CA HIS A 35 2.07 6.74 5.90
C HIS A 35 0.59 6.36 5.69
N LYS A 36 0.31 5.27 4.97
CA LYS A 36 -1.06 4.73 4.84
C LYS A 36 -1.41 3.74 5.96
N LEU A 37 -0.41 3.16 6.61
CA LEU A 37 -0.53 2.22 7.72
C LEU A 37 -0.38 2.90 9.10
N CYS A 38 -0.89 4.13 9.24
CA CYS A 38 -0.79 4.94 10.46
C CYS A 38 0.65 5.29 10.88
N GLY A 39 1.61 5.06 10.00
CA GLY A 39 3.03 5.30 10.26
C GLY A 39 3.55 6.62 9.69
N PRO A 40 4.82 6.94 9.92
CA PRO A 40 5.43 8.15 9.43
C PRO A 40 5.65 8.11 7.91
N THR A 41 5.74 9.31 7.30
CA THR A 41 6.20 9.46 5.91
C THR A 41 7.65 9.03 5.77
N GLY A 42 8.05 8.62 4.57
CA GLY A 42 9.43 8.17 4.31
C GLY A 42 9.75 6.78 4.84
N SER A 43 8.74 6.02 5.28
CA SER A 43 8.89 4.62 5.68
C SER A 43 8.02 3.69 4.83
N GLY A 44 8.42 2.46 4.75
CA GLY A 44 7.72 1.40 4.04
C GLY A 44 8.51 0.11 4.08
N ALA A 45 7.96 -0.93 3.53
CA ALA A 45 8.63 -2.21 3.38
C ALA A 45 8.19 -2.87 2.08
N ILE A 46 9.00 -3.80 1.60
CA ILE A 46 8.65 -4.65 0.47
C ILE A 46 8.90 -6.10 0.84
N PHE A 47 7.89 -6.93 0.67
CA PHE A 47 8.12 -8.37 0.63
C PHE A 47 8.71 -8.75 -0.73
N VAL A 48 9.75 -9.57 -0.70
CA VAL A 48 10.34 -10.17 -1.90
C VAL A 48 10.48 -11.67 -1.66
N SER A 49 10.08 -12.48 -2.63
CA SER A 49 10.25 -13.93 -2.52
C SER A 49 11.74 -14.31 -2.46
N ALA A 50 12.06 -15.37 -1.71
CA ALA A 50 13.46 -15.83 -1.57
C ALA A 50 14.11 -16.14 -2.91
N GLU A 51 13.36 -16.71 -3.85
CA GLU A 51 13.80 -16.99 -5.21
C GLU A 51 14.25 -15.71 -5.93
N ARG A 52 13.42 -14.65 -5.89
CA ARG A 52 13.76 -13.37 -6.51
C ARG A 52 14.89 -12.66 -5.79
N MET A 53 14.92 -12.70 -4.46
CA MET A 53 16.07 -12.14 -3.72
C MET A 53 17.41 -12.79 -4.13
N ALA A 54 17.41 -14.06 -4.45
CA ALA A 54 18.62 -14.74 -4.91
C ALA A 54 19.10 -14.27 -6.29
N GLU A 55 18.17 -13.94 -7.19
CA GLU A 55 18.46 -13.52 -8.57
C GLU A 55 18.78 -12.02 -8.70
N MET A 56 18.25 -11.21 -7.78
CA MET A 56 18.34 -9.75 -7.87
C MET A 56 19.75 -9.23 -7.54
N ARG A 57 20.13 -8.19 -8.26
CA ARG A 57 21.30 -7.36 -7.94
C ARG A 57 20.88 -6.13 -7.13
N PRO A 58 21.75 -5.61 -6.27
CA PRO A 58 21.51 -4.31 -5.63
C PRO A 58 21.28 -3.21 -6.66
N PHE A 59 20.31 -2.34 -6.40
CA PHE A 59 20.03 -1.19 -7.25
C PHE A 59 20.83 0.05 -6.81
N LEU A 60 20.96 0.25 -5.50
CA LEU A 60 21.75 1.33 -4.90
C LEU A 60 23.03 0.74 -4.28
N GLY A 61 24.06 1.56 -4.16
CA GLY A 61 25.29 1.25 -3.43
C GLY A 61 25.43 2.16 -2.21
N GLY A 62 25.96 1.63 -1.10
CA GLY A 62 26.16 2.41 0.13
C GLY A 62 26.76 1.56 1.25
N GLY A 63 26.87 2.16 2.44
CA GLY A 63 27.30 1.45 3.64
C GLY A 63 26.34 0.32 4.02
N ASP A 64 26.79 -0.54 4.92
CA ASP A 64 26.09 -1.70 5.50
C ASP A 64 25.73 -2.84 4.54
N MET A 65 25.50 -2.57 3.26
CA MET A 65 25.17 -3.57 2.25
C MET A 65 26.38 -4.28 1.63
N ILE A 66 27.57 -3.70 1.79
CA ILE A 66 28.82 -4.15 1.19
C ILE A 66 29.54 -5.08 2.17
N LYS A 67 30.06 -6.20 1.67
CA LYS A 67 30.90 -7.14 2.43
C LYS A 67 32.37 -6.83 2.23
N GLU A 68 32.80 -6.76 0.98
CA GLU A 68 34.19 -6.48 0.62
C GLU A 68 34.25 -5.59 -0.62
N VAL A 69 35.23 -4.67 -0.63
CA VAL A 69 35.52 -3.81 -1.78
C VAL A 69 36.93 -4.09 -2.25
N HIS A 70 37.09 -4.52 -3.48
CA HIS A 70 38.34 -4.69 -4.18
C HIS A 70 38.44 -3.64 -5.30
N ARG A 71 39.64 -3.54 -5.89
CA ARG A 71 39.90 -2.56 -6.98
C ARG A 71 38.92 -2.72 -8.15
N ASP A 72 38.60 -3.96 -8.51
CA ASP A 72 37.84 -4.29 -9.72
C ASP A 72 36.55 -5.08 -9.42
N SER A 73 36.21 -5.27 -8.15
CA SER A 73 35.00 -6.01 -7.73
C SER A 73 34.46 -5.59 -6.37
N ILE A 74 33.18 -5.80 -6.18
CA ILE A 74 32.49 -5.59 -4.90
C ILE A 74 31.70 -6.84 -4.59
N THR A 75 31.80 -7.32 -3.35
CA THR A 75 30.93 -8.36 -2.82
C THR A 75 29.93 -7.74 -1.82
N TYR A 76 28.74 -8.30 -1.77
CA TYR A 76 27.64 -7.78 -0.97
C TYR A 76 27.30 -8.73 0.17
N ASN A 77 26.70 -8.17 1.22
CA ASN A 77 26.11 -8.95 2.29
C ASN A 77 24.94 -9.82 1.76
N ASP A 78 24.49 -10.75 2.59
CA ASP A 78 23.32 -11.55 2.28
C ASP A 78 22.04 -10.70 2.29
N ALA A 79 21.00 -11.18 1.61
CA ALA A 79 19.68 -10.57 1.69
C ALA A 79 19.13 -10.70 3.14
N PRO A 80 18.39 -9.71 3.67
CA PRO A 80 17.91 -8.50 2.98
C PRO A 80 18.94 -7.37 2.93
N MET A 81 20.01 -7.42 3.74
CA MET A 81 20.97 -6.33 3.94
C MET A 81 21.58 -5.79 2.64
N ARG A 82 21.84 -6.64 1.66
CA ARG A 82 22.42 -6.23 0.37
C ARG A 82 21.51 -5.31 -0.46
N PHE A 83 20.24 -5.14 -0.08
CA PHE A 83 19.31 -4.25 -0.74
C PHE A 83 19.06 -2.96 0.03
N GLU A 84 19.66 -2.81 1.21
CA GLU A 84 19.48 -1.68 2.10
C GLU A 84 20.76 -0.84 2.17
N ALA A 85 20.89 0.09 1.22
CA ALA A 85 22.10 0.90 1.07
C ALA A 85 22.12 2.10 2.02
N GLY A 86 23.10 2.13 2.92
CA GLY A 86 23.36 3.22 3.84
C GLY A 86 22.45 3.22 5.08
N THR A 87 22.68 4.20 5.95
CA THR A 87 21.92 4.36 7.18
C THR A 87 20.42 4.57 6.87
N PRO A 88 19.52 3.71 7.38
CA PRO A 88 18.09 3.87 7.14
C PRO A 88 17.53 5.08 7.89
N GLY A 89 16.33 5.50 7.55
CA GLY A 89 15.57 6.47 8.32
C GLY A 89 15.17 5.92 9.69
N ILE A 90 16.07 5.97 10.66
CA ILE A 90 15.95 5.27 11.96
C ILE A 90 14.64 5.60 12.67
N VAL A 91 14.31 6.89 12.80
CA VAL A 91 13.08 7.36 13.46
C VAL A 91 11.84 6.88 12.71
N GLN A 92 11.87 6.96 11.39
CA GLN A 92 10.76 6.52 10.53
C GLN A 92 10.56 5.01 10.63
N THR A 93 11.62 4.23 10.64
CA THR A 93 11.57 2.77 10.74
C THR A 93 11.01 2.33 12.10
N ILE A 94 11.48 2.94 13.19
CA ILE A 94 10.97 2.67 14.55
C ILE A 94 9.47 3.06 14.62
N GLY A 95 9.13 4.27 14.14
CA GLY A 95 7.75 4.75 14.12
C GLY A 95 6.83 3.85 13.27
N PHE A 96 7.33 3.32 12.17
CA PHE A 96 6.59 2.36 11.36
C PHE A 96 6.33 1.05 12.10
N GLY A 97 7.32 0.52 12.82
CA GLY A 97 7.13 -0.67 13.67
C GLY A 97 6.05 -0.47 14.75
N VAL A 98 6.03 0.73 15.37
CA VAL A 98 4.97 1.08 16.34
C VAL A 98 3.60 1.14 15.68
N ALA A 99 3.50 1.72 14.47
CA ALA A 99 2.26 1.80 13.72
C ALA A 99 1.73 0.41 13.32
N LEU A 100 2.61 -0.48 12.86
CA LEU A 100 2.23 -1.86 12.55
C LEU A 100 1.68 -2.60 13.80
N ASN A 101 2.33 -2.45 14.96
CA ASN A 101 1.84 -3.01 16.21
C ASN A 101 0.47 -2.44 16.61
N TYR A 102 0.24 -1.15 16.37
CA TYR A 102 -1.07 -0.53 16.59
C TYR A 102 -2.15 -1.15 15.70
N MET A 103 -1.91 -1.28 14.40
CA MET A 103 -2.83 -1.90 13.45
C MET A 103 -3.11 -3.37 13.81
N MET A 104 -2.08 -4.14 14.16
CA MET A 104 -2.21 -5.52 14.59
C MET A 104 -3.03 -5.66 15.88
N LYS A 105 -2.91 -4.72 16.82
CA LYS A 105 -3.70 -4.71 18.06
C LYS A 105 -5.19 -4.44 17.80
N ILE A 106 -5.53 -3.60 16.86
CA ILE A 106 -6.92 -3.41 16.41
C ILE A 106 -7.42 -4.69 15.74
N GLY A 107 -6.58 -5.30 14.94
CA GLY A 107 -6.85 -6.48 14.12
C GLY A 107 -7.35 -6.10 12.73
N LEU A 108 -6.63 -6.53 11.70
CA LEU A 108 -6.95 -6.20 10.30
C LEU A 108 -8.33 -6.71 9.87
N LYS A 109 -8.77 -7.85 10.43
CA LYS A 109 -10.14 -8.32 10.18
C LYS A 109 -11.19 -7.36 10.74
N ASN A 110 -10.99 -6.83 11.94
CA ASN A 110 -11.93 -5.88 12.55
C ASN A 110 -12.02 -4.58 11.72
N ILE A 111 -10.89 -4.13 11.17
CA ILE A 111 -10.84 -2.98 10.27
C ILE A 111 -11.64 -3.28 9.00
N ALA A 112 -11.39 -4.41 8.36
CA ALA A 112 -12.10 -4.84 7.15
C ALA A 112 -13.61 -4.95 7.37
N ASP A 113 -14.04 -5.56 8.47
CA ASP A 113 -15.46 -5.73 8.81
C ASP A 113 -16.15 -4.37 9.04
N TYR A 114 -15.48 -3.44 9.73
CA TYR A 114 -15.99 -2.09 9.96
C TYR A 114 -16.13 -1.31 8.66
N GLU A 115 -15.11 -1.33 7.81
CA GLU A 115 -15.15 -0.66 6.52
C GLU A 115 -16.17 -1.25 5.56
N ALA A 116 -16.40 -2.58 5.61
CA ALA A 116 -17.46 -3.22 4.83
C ALA A 116 -18.84 -2.66 5.21
N GLY A 117 -19.10 -2.47 6.49
CA GLY A 117 -20.35 -1.83 6.96
C GLY A 117 -20.51 -0.39 6.46
N LEU A 118 -19.43 0.41 6.49
CA LEU A 118 -19.43 1.76 5.95
C LEU A 118 -19.66 1.78 4.43
N LYS A 119 -19.02 0.85 3.72
CA LYS A 119 -19.19 0.67 2.28
C LYS A 119 -20.65 0.38 1.94
N ASP A 120 -21.27 -0.58 2.61
CA ASP A 120 -22.65 -0.96 2.35
C ASP A 120 -23.63 0.19 2.64
N TYR A 121 -23.37 0.93 3.71
CA TYR A 121 -24.14 2.14 4.02
C TYR A 121 -24.02 3.20 2.92
N ALA A 122 -22.80 3.48 2.46
CA ALA A 122 -22.55 4.47 1.42
C ALA A 122 -23.10 4.02 0.05
N ASP A 123 -22.92 2.75 -0.32
CA ASP A 123 -23.50 2.18 -1.55
C ASP A 123 -25.01 2.39 -1.59
N LYS A 124 -25.72 2.06 -0.50
CA LYS A 124 -27.16 2.25 -0.39
C LYS A 124 -27.58 3.71 -0.54
N LYS A 125 -26.81 4.63 0.05
CA LYS A 125 -27.13 6.07 -0.01
C LYS A 125 -26.81 6.67 -1.37
N LEU A 126 -25.69 6.34 -1.95
CA LEU A 126 -25.24 6.92 -3.23
C LEU A 126 -26.03 6.37 -4.41
N THR A 127 -26.39 5.10 -4.41
CA THR A 127 -27.23 4.49 -5.47
C THR A 127 -28.67 5.00 -5.46
N ALA A 128 -29.15 5.54 -4.35
CA ALA A 128 -30.47 6.17 -4.28
C ALA A 128 -30.52 7.56 -4.95
N LEU A 129 -29.37 8.13 -5.32
CA LEU A 129 -29.27 9.45 -5.98
C LEU A 129 -29.31 9.27 -7.49
N ASN A 130 -30.43 9.58 -8.13
CA ASN A 130 -30.63 9.38 -9.57
C ASN A 130 -29.76 10.27 -10.47
N TRP A 131 -29.20 11.35 -9.94
CA TRP A 131 -28.29 12.28 -10.62
C TRP A 131 -26.80 11.93 -10.45
N LEU A 132 -26.50 10.87 -9.69
CA LEU A 132 -25.15 10.39 -9.41
C LEU A 132 -24.97 9.00 -10.03
N LYS A 133 -23.91 8.81 -10.79
CA LYS A 133 -23.56 7.53 -11.36
C LYS A 133 -22.26 7.00 -10.75
N LEU A 134 -22.34 5.92 -9.99
CA LEU A 134 -21.15 5.23 -9.48
C LEU A 134 -20.36 4.61 -10.63
N GLN A 135 -19.05 4.75 -10.58
CA GLN A 135 -18.11 4.18 -11.53
C GLN A 135 -17.36 3.01 -10.88
N GLY A 136 -17.17 1.94 -11.65
CA GLY A 136 -16.53 0.74 -11.15
C GLY A 136 -17.40 -0.01 -10.13
N GLN A 137 -18.06 -1.06 -10.56
CA GLN A 137 -18.93 -1.90 -9.73
C GLN A 137 -18.40 -3.36 -9.74
N PRO A 138 -17.18 -3.61 -9.22
CA PRO A 138 -16.69 -4.98 -9.10
C PRO A 138 -17.47 -5.73 -8.01
N ASN A 139 -17.49 -7.07 -8.09
CA ASN A 139 -18.15 -7.91 -7.09
C ASN A 139 -17.55 -7.70 -5.69
N GLU A 140 -16.23 -7.49 -5.64
CA GLU A 140 -15.50 -7.17 -4.40
C GLU A 140 -14.81 -5.82 -4.57
N LYS A 141 -15.04 -4.90 -3.65
CA LYS A 141 -14.39 -3.59 -3.61
C LYS A 141 -14.15 -3.13 -2.20
N GLY A 142 -13.11 -2.33 -2.00
CA GLY A 142 -12.90 -1.56 -0.77
C GLY A 142 -13.90 -0.41 -0.64
N ALA A 143 -13.85 0.31 0.48
CA ALA A 143 -14.72 1.47 0.77
C ALA A 143 -14.31 2.71 -0.02
N ILE A 144 -14.13 2.57 -1.34
CA ILE A 144 -13.78 3.64 -2.27
C ILE A 144 -14.93 3.82 -3.26
N PHE A 145 -15.35 5.08 -3.45
CA PHE A 145 -16.46 5.45 -4.34
C PHE A 145 -15.99 6.47 -5.35
N SER A 146 -15.94 6.07 -6.60
CA SER A 146 -15.79 6.98 -7.73
C SER A 146 -17.14 7.23 -8.38
N PHE A 147 -17.46 8.46 -8.69
CA PHE A 147 -18.76 8.79 -9.27
C PHE A 147 -18.67 9.96 -10.25
N THR A 148 -19.64 10.03 -11.12
CA THR A 148 -19.92 11.18 -11.97
C THR A 148 -21.29 11.73 -11.64
N MET A 149 -21.49 13.02 -11.89
CA MET A 149 -22.76 13.70 -11.65
C MET A 149 -23.26 14.29 -12.96
N GLU A 150 -24.54 14.10 -13.28
CA GLU A 150 -25.13 14.69 -14.46
C GLU A 150 -25.27 16.22 -14.30
N ASN A 151 -24.95 16.94 -15.36
CA ASN A 151 -25.02 18.41 -15.40
C ASN A 151 -24.24 19.14 -14.29
N ALA A 152 -23.28 18.45 -13.65
CA ALA A 152 -22.42 19.07 -12.66
C ALA A 152 -21.22 19.76 -13.32
N GLY A 153 -20.64 20.72 -12.61
CA GLY A 153 -19.40 21.37 -12.99
C GLY A 153 -18.20 20.41 -12.91
N HIS A 154 -17.01 20.96 -13.06
CA HIS A 154 -15.77 20.21 -12.98
C HIS A 154 -15.61 19.52 -11.60
N ALA A 155 -14.99 18.33 -11.56
CA ALA A 155 -14.80 17.58 -10.33
C ALA A 155 -14.10 18.39 -9.21
N HIS A 156 -13.20 19.31 -9.59
CA HIS A 156 -12.55 20.22 -8.66
C HIS A 156 -13.54 21.19 -7.98
N ASP A 157 -14.55 21.68 -8.69
CA ASP A 157 -15.57 22.57 -8.13
C ASP A 157 -16.43 21.80 -7.12
N ILE A 158 -16.79 20.56 -7.44
CA ILE A 158 -17.53 19.66 -6.57
C ILE A 158 -16.72 19.40 -5.29
N SER A 159 -15.44 19.08 -5.40
CA SER A 159 -14.58 18.84 -4.24
C SER A 159 -14.45 20.10 -3.37
N THR A 160 -14.33 21.27 -3.97
CA THR A 160 -14.26 22.56 -3.25
C THR A 160 -15.57 22.87 -2.50
N ILE A 161 -16.71 22.58 -3.11
CA ILE A 161 -18.03 22.78 -2.47
C ILE A 161 -18.19 21.82 -1.28
N LEU A 162 -17.81 20.56 -1.46
CA LEU A 162 -17.88 19.55 -0.39
C LEU A 162 -16.92 19.87 0.76
N ASP A 163 -15.71 20.32 0.46
CA ASP A 163 -14.73 20.77 1.45
C ASP A 163 -15.28 21.89 2.33
N LYS A 164 -15.93 22.91 1.73
CA LYS A 164 -16.66 23.98 2.46
C LYS A 164 -17.81 23.46 3.35
N LYS A 165 -18.28 22.25 3.09
CA LYS A 165 -19.30 21.55 3.90
C LYS A 165 -18.69 20.59 4.92
N GLY A 166 -17.36 20.53 5.03
CA GLY A 166 -16.64 19.66 5.94
C GLY A 166 -16.47 18.23 5.43
N VAL A 167 -16.62 17.99 4.12
CA VAL A 167 -16.46 16.67 3.49
C VAL A 167 -15.28 16.71 2.54
N ALA A 168 -14.16 16.13 2.98
CA ALA A 168 -12.95 16.02 2.16
C ALA A 168 -13.11 14.89 1.13
N VAL A 169 -13.03 15.24 -0.14
CA VAL A 169 -13.06 14.32 -1.28
C VAL A 169 -11.97 14.67 -2.30
N ARG A 170 -11.72 13.79 -3.23
CA ARG A 170 -10.73 13.99 -4.27
C ARG A 170 -11.40 14.01 -5.65
#